data_366fa336a1f934ba55cb25efb6bb48a7
#
_entry.id   366fa336a1f934ba55cb25efb6bb48a7
#
_cell.length_a   1.000
_cell.length_b   1.000
_cell.length_c   1.000
_cell.angle_alpha   90.00
_cell.angle_beta   90.00
_cell.angle_gamma   90.00
#
_symmetry.space_group_name_H-M   'P 1'
#
loop_
_entity.id
_entity.type
_entity.pdbx_description
1 polymer ?
#
loop_
_entity_poly.entity_id
_entity_poly.type
_entity_poly.pdbx_seq_one_letter_code
_entity_poly.pdbx_strand_id
1 'polypeptide(L)'
;SLKKYKITKNYFLPLGKSLEYGNIKTNVNYANTLKLFSKYGSDVFYSGTIGEDIISTVRNVKVNPGKLSKIDLLNYEVKERNPVCSLYRKYKVCGMGPPSSGAITINQILGIVERYDLSKLGYNNSETWRIIGDASRLAFADRGKYIADSDFVDVPIDKLIDKKYLKFRSNKLETKMKIPEIKPGLILHKETNNYI
;
A
#
# COMPACT_ATOMS: atom_id res chain seq x y z
N SER A 1 -0.89 2.41 20.06
CA SER A 1 -2.05 2.49 20.96
C SER A 1 -2.52 3.93 21.07
N LEU A 2 -3.82 4.18 20.88
CA LEU A 2 -4.44 5.52 20.96
C LEU A 2 -4.21 6.23 22.31
N LYS A 3 -3.96 5.48 23.35
CA LYS A 3 -3.71 6.01 24.71
C LYS A 3 -2.32 6.62 24.89
N LYS A 4 -1.36 6.31 24.01
CA LYS A 4 0.04 6.72 24.15
C LYS A 4 0.24 8.23 24.00
N TYR A 5 -0.49 8.86 23.10
CA TYR A 5 -0.35 10.28 22.80
C TYR A 5 -1.55 11.05 23.34
N LYS A 6 -1.31 12.09 24.14
CA LYS A 6 -2.35 12.87 24.84
C LYS A 6 -3.40 13.44 23.89
N ILE A 7 -2.97 14.02 22.76
CA ILE A 7 -3.87 14.61 21.78
C ILE A 7 -4.77 13.53 21.17
N THR A 8 -4.17 12.42 20.72
CA THR A 8 -4.89 11.27 20.13
C THR A 8 -5.86 10.65 21.15
N LYS A 9 -5.40 10.47 22.41
CA LYS A 9 -6.24 9.96 23.49
C LYS A 9 -7.47 10.85 23.72
N ASN A 10 -7.26 12.15 23.85
CA ASN A 10 -8.36 13.08 24.14
C ASN A 10 -9.35 13.16 22.96
N TYR A 11 -8.85 13.02 21.75
CA TYR A 11 -9.70 13.05 20.54
C TYR A 11 -10.52 11.76 20.38
N PHE A 12 -9.90 10.58 20.45
CA PHE A 12 -10.58 9.31 20.20
C PHE A 12 -11.22 8.68 21.44
N LEU A 13 -10.76 9.06 22.64
CA LEU A 13 -11.25 8.56 23.93
C LEU A 13 -11.62 9.75 24.82
N PRO A 14 -12.65 10.55 24.47
CA PRO A 14 -13.06 11.69 25.29
C PRO A 14 -13.45 11.19 26.67
N LEU A 15 -12.99 11.89 27.70
CA LEU A 15 -13.18 11.50 29.12
C LEU A 15 -12.68 10.06 29.44
N GLY A 16 -11.77 9.52 28.62
CA GLY A 16 -11.19 8.19 28.79
C GLY A 16 -12.04 7.03 28.29
N LYS A 17 -13.22 7.28 27.70
CA LYS A 17 -14.16 6.28 27.20
C LYS A 17 -14.15 6.23 25.66
N SER A 18 -14.42 5.07 25.09
CA SER A 18 -14.64 4.92 23.66
C SER A 18 -15.91 5.65 23.24
N LEU A 19 -15.91 6.15 22.01
CA LEU A 19 -17.13 6.66 21.38
C LEU A 19 -18.08 5.50 21.12
N GLU A 20 -19.37 5.76 21.31
CA GLU A 20 -20.45 4.81 21.04
C GLU A 20 -21.10 5.09 19.67
N TYR A 21 -21.83 4.11 19.15
CA TYR A 21 -22.60 4.26 17.93
C TYR A 21 -23.60 5.43 18.07
N GLY A 22 -23.65 6.29 17.06
CA GLY A 22 -24.50 7.48 17.06
C GLY A 22 -23.88 8.73 17.70
N ASN A 23 -22.70 8.64 18.32
CA ASN A 23 -22.02 9.84 18.82
C ASN A 23 -21.55 10.73 17.66
N ILE A 24 -21.82 12.03 17.75
CA ILE A 24 -21.33 13.02 16.80
C ILE A 24 -19.92 13.42 17.21
N LYS A 25 -18.96 13.30 16.28
CA LYS A 25 -17.58 13.70 16.47
C LYS A 25 -17.22 14.88 15.56
N THR A 26 -16.74 15.96 16.17
CA THR A 26 -16.25 17.14 15.45
C THR A 26 -14.74 17.25 15.57
N ASN A 27 -14.08 17.78 14.55
CA ASN A 27 -12.65 18.08 14.54
C ASN A 27 -12.41 19.52 14.06
N VAL A 28 -12.45 20.45 14.99
CA VAL A 28 -12.25 21.89 14.70
C VAL A 28 -10.87 22.16 14.15
N ASN A 29 -9.83 21.49 14.66
CA ASN A 29 -8.45 21.65 14.16
C ASN A 29 -8.33 21.21 12.69
N TYR A 30 -8.93 20.08 12.34
CA TYR A 30 -8.94 19.62 10.95
C TYR A 30 -9.75 20.54 10.04
N ALA A 31 -10.88 21.05 10.51
CA ALA A 31 -11.67 22.05 9.79
C ALA A 31 -10.85 23.32 9.51
N ASN A 32 -10.07 23.80 10.48
CA ASN A 32 -9.17 24.94 10.30
C ASN A 32 -8.03 24.63 9.32
N THR A 33 -7.45 23.44 9.36
CA THR A 33 -6.47 22.97 8.37
C THR A 33 -7.05 23.02 6.95
N LEU A 34 -8.27 22.51 6.75
CA LEU A 34 -8.93 22.56 5.44
C LEU A 34 -9.21 24.00 4.97
N LYS A 35 -9.58 24.91 5.86
CA LYS A 35 -9.73 26.34 5.54
C LYS A 35 -8.40 26.98 5.11
N LEU A 36 -7.29 26.62 5.73
CA LEU A 36 -5.96 27.07 5.32
C LEU A 36 -5.61 26.57 3.92
N PHE A 37 -5.84 25.31 3.61
CA PHE A 37 -5.66 24.78 2.26
C PHE A 37 -6.55 25.48 1.23
N SER A 38 -7.82 25.71 1.55
CA SER A 38 -8.75 26.42 0.67
C SER A 38 -8.29 27.85 0.35
N LYS A 39 -7.64 28.52 1.33
CA LYS A 39 -7.22 29.91 1.18
C LYS A 39 -5.84 30.08 0.55
N TYR A 40 -4.90 29.20 0.88
CA TYR A 40 -3.47 29.36 0.56
C TYR A 40 -2.90 28.24 -0.32
N GLY A 41 -3.72 27.25 -0.71
CA GLY A 41 -3.25 26.13 -1.54
C GLY A 41 -2.30 25.20 -0.82
N SER A 42 -1.46 24.50 -1.58
CA SER A 42 -0.49 23.52 -1.06
C SER A 42 0.68 24.14 -0.29
N ASP A 43 0.96 25.43 -0.50
CA ASP A 43 2.12 26.11 0.09
C ASP A 43 2.06 26.11 1.62
N VAL A 44 0.86 26.20 2.19
CA VAL A 44 0.69 26.14 3.64
C VAL A 44 1.18 24.82 4.25
N PHE A 45 1.20 23.75 3.44
CA PHE A 45 1.71 22.44 3.85
C PHE A 45 3.23 22.32 3.65
N TYR A 46 3.72 22.64 2.46
CA TYR A 46 5.13 22.38 2.11
C TYR A 46 6.09 23.43 2.64
N SER A 47 5.66 24.70 2.70
CA SER A 47 6.52 25.82 3.13
C SER A 47 5.97 26.61 4.33
N GLY A 48 4.71 26.38 4.71
CA GLY A 48 4.02 27.13 5.74
C GLY A 48 3.89 26.45 7.09
N THR A 49 2.99 26.97 7.91
CA THR A 49 2.81 26.59 9.31
C THR A 49 2.47 25.11 9.52
N ILE A 50 1.72 24.48 8.61
CA ILE A 50 1.40 23.03 8.72
C ILE A 50 2.66 22.19 8.59
N GLY A 51 3.53 22.52 7.62
CA GLY A 51 4.81 21.85 7.45
C GLY A 51 5.73 22.02 8.67
N GLU A 52 5.77 23.22 9.23
CA GLU A 52 6.55 23.51 10.45
C GLU A 52 6.05 22.69 11.65
N ASP A 53 4.75 22.57 11.85
CA ASP A 53 4.14 21.75 12.90
C ASP A 53 4.46 20.24 12.72
N ILE A 54 4.43 19.74 11.48
CA ILE A 54 4.81 18.35 11.17
C ILE A 54 6.27 18.12 11.51
N ILE A 55 7.19 18.97 11.05
CA ILE A 55 8.62 18.86 11.31
C ILE A 55 8.90 18.91 12.80
N SER A 56 8.32 19.90 13.50
CA SER A 56 8.45 20.04 14.95
C SER A 56 7.97 18.79 15.69
N THR A 57 6.82 18.26 15.32
CA THR A 57 6.26 17.07 15.94
C THR A 57 7.15 15.85 15.71
N VAL A 58 7.64 15.63 14.49
CA VAL A 58 8.50 14.49 14.14
C VAL A 58 9.85 14.55 14.88
N ARG A 59 10.43 15.75 15.00
CA ARG A 59 11.75 15.93 15.62
C ARG A 59 11.72 15.93 17.15
N ASN A 60 10.62 16.37 17.76
CA ASN A 60 10.51 16.53 19.20
C ASN A 60 9.81 15.36 19.91
N VAL A 61 9.43 14.30 19.18
CA VAL A 61 8.88 13.12 19.83
C VAL A 61 9.93 12.45 20.72
N LYS A 62 9.55 12.11 21.97
CA LYS A 62 10.49 11.59 22.99
C LYS A 62 11.07 10.22 22.65
N VAL A 63 10.34 9.40 21.89
CA VAL A 63 10.75 8.04 21.55
C VAL A 63 10.93 7.95 20.04
N ASN A 64 12.14 7.65 19.62
CA ASN A 64 12.53 7.51 18.22
C ASN A 64 12.21 8.75 17.37
N PRO A 65 12.82 9.93 17.67
CA PRO A 65 12.60 11.14 16.89
C PRO A 65 13.09 10.96 15.46
N GLY A 66 12.30 11.52 14.52
CA GLY A 66 12.69 11.52 13.11
C GLY A 66 13.61 12.67 12.74
N LYS A 67 14.13 12.65 11.50
CA LYS A 67 15.06 13.66 10.97
C LYS A 67 14.44 14.60 9.94
N LEU A 68 13.13 14.54 9.74
CA LEU A 68 12.44 15.38 8.75
C LEU A 68 12.82 16.85 8.91
N SER A 69 13.16 17.51 7.81
CA SER A 69 13.58 18.91 7.76
C SER A 69 12.69 19.74 6.85
N LYS A 70 12.82 21.06 6.93
CA LYS A 70 12.12 21.98 6.04
C LYS A 70 12.53 21.78 4.58
N ILE A 71 13.79 21.44 4.33
CA ILE A 71 14.32 21.20 2.98
C ILE A 71 13.66 19.96 2.36
N ASP A 72 13.39 18.91 3.14
CA ASP A 72 12.73 17.71 2.65
C ASP A 72 11.30 18.01 2.15
N LEU A 73 10.57 18.90 2.84
CA LEU A 73 9.23 19.31 2.40
C LEU A 73 9.29 20.26 1.20
N LEU A 74 10.24 21.21 1.19
CA LEU A 74 10.39 22.18 0.09
C LEU A 74 10.81 21.51 -1.22
N ASN A 75 11.63 20.46 -1.14
CA ASN A 75 12.14 19.71 -2.29
C ASN A 75 11.19 18.58 -2.74
N TYR A 76 10.04 18.41 -2.04
CA TYR A 76 9.08 17.39 -2.45
C TYR A 76 8.39 17.79 -3.75
N GLU A 77 8.47 16.91 -4.73
CA GLU A 77 7.81 17.06 -6.02
C GLU A 77 6.81 15.92 -6.25
N VAL A 78 5.61 16.29 -6.70
CA VAL A 78 4.60 15.33 -7.14
C VAL A 78 5.04 14.78 -8.51
N LYS A 79 5.17 13.45 -8.60
CA LYS A 79 5.51 12.79 -9.87
C LYS A 79 4.28 12.15 -10.50
N GLU A 80 4.00 12.52 -11.74
CA GLU A 80 3.00 11.86 -12.55
C GLU A 80 3.58 10.55 -13.12
N ARG A 81 2.84 9.44 -12.95
CA ARG A 81 3.28 8.11 -13.39
C ARG A 81 2.16 7.42 -14.16
N ASN A 82 2.55 6.68 -15.20
CA ASN A 82 1.60 5.85 -15.92
C ASN A 82 1.03 4.74 -15.03
N PRO A 83 -0.28 4.43 -15.17
CA PRO A 83 -0.89 3.34 -14.43
C PRO A 83 -0.34 1.98 -14.90
N VAL A 84 -0.20 1.05 -13.96
CA VAL A 84 0.09 -0.36 -14.26
C VAL A 84 -1.22 -1.08 -14.50
N CYS A 85 -1.34 -1.69 -15.67
CA CYS A 85 -2.57 -2.37 -16.10
C CYS A 85 -2.30 -3.83 -16.47
N SER A 86 -3.24 -4.71 -16.18
CA SER A 86 -3.29 -6.07 -16.78
C SER A 86 -4.71 -6.46 -17.13
N LEU A 87 -4.83 -7.57 -17.86
CA LEU A 87 -6.13 -8.15 -18.18
C LEU A 87 -6.47 -9.24 -17.16
N TYR A 88 -7.65 -9.14 -16.58
CA TYR A 88 -8.29 -10.21 -15.82
C TYR A 88 -9.58 -10.62 -16.53
N ARG A 89 -9.60 -11.80 -17.12
CA ARG A 89 -10.69 -12.25 -17.98
C ARG A 89 -10.93 -11.23 -19.12
N LYS A 90 -12.11 -10.57 -19.16
CA LYS A 90 -12.45 -9.53 -20.15
C LYS A 90 -12.22 -8.09 -19.67
N TYR A 91 -11.77 -7.92 -18.43
CA TYR A 91 -11.62 -6.60 -17.83
C TYR A 91 -10.16 -6.16 -17.81
N LYS A 92 -9.92 -4.90 -18.20
CA LYS A 92 -8.63 -4.23 -17.99
C LYS A 92 -8.63 -3.64 -16.60
N VAL A 93 -7.72 -4.12 -15.72
CA VAL A 93 -7.58 -3.66 -14.35
C VAL A 93 -6.33 -2.81 -14.25
N CYS A 94 -6.51 -1.54 -13.90
CA CYS A 94 -5.43 -0.56 -13.80
C CYS A 94 -5.36 0.01 -12.38
N GLY A 95 -4.17 0.41 -11.97
CA GLY A 95 -3.95 1.11 -10.71
C GLY A 95 -2.56 1.71 -10.63
N MET A 96 -2.25 2.37 -9.52
CA MET A 96 -0.99 3.05 -9.35
C MET A 96 0.17 2.06 -9.20
N GLY A 97 1.22 2.29 -9.99
CA GLY A 97 2.49 1.55 -9.91
C GLY A 97 3.39 2.02 -8.76
N PRO A 98 4.64 1.51 -8.72
CA PRO A 98 5.62 1.93 -7.71
C PRO A 98 5.78 3.45 -7.63
N PRO A 99 5.97 3.97 -6.41
CA PRO A 99 6.21 3.28 -5.14
C PRO A 99 4.98 2.62 -4.51
N SER A 100 3.78 2.81 -5.07
CA SER A 100 2.59 2.06 -4.65
C SER A 100 2.67 0.60 -5.12
N SER A 101 2.39 -0.33 -4.22
CA SER A 101 2.32 -1.75 -4.54
C SER A 101 0.94 -2.21 -5.01
N GLY A 102 -0.08 -1.34 -4.93
CA GLY A 102 -1.48 -1.73 -5.06
C GLY A 102 -1.82 -2.41 -6.38
N ALA A 103 -1.51 -1.76 -7.51
CA ALA A 103 -1.81 -2.30 -8.82
C ALA A 103 -1.13 -3.64 -9.10
N ILE A 104 0.18 -3.74 -8.79
CA ILE A 104 0.93 -4.97 -9.03
C ILE A 104 0.38 -6.11 -8.18
N THR A 105 0.17 -5.87 -6.88
CA THR A 105 -0.33 -6.89 -5.95
C THR A 105 -1.73 -7.37 -6.36
N ILE A 106 -2.64 -6.45 -6.70
CA ILE A 106 -4.00 -6.80 -7.16
C ILE A 106 -3.95 -7.59 -8.46
N ASN A 107 -3.17 -7.13 -9.44
CA ASN A 107 -3.02 -7.82 -10.71
C ASN A 107 -2.40 -9.22 -10.56
N GLN A 108 -1.45 -9.38 -9.63
CA GLN A 108 -0.93 -10.71 -9.29
C GLN A 108 -2.01 -11.61 -8.68
N ILE A 109 -2.77 -11.12 -7.68
CA ILE A 109 -3.84 -11.91 -7.07
C ILE A 109 -4.84 -12.35 -8.12
N LEU A 110 -5.32 -11.42 -8.97
CA LEU A 110 -6.28 -11.71 -10.02
C LEU A 110 -5.73 -12.71 -11.04
N GLY A 111 -4.49 -12.54 -11.51
CA GLY A 111 -3.87 -13.47 -12.46
C GLY A 111 -3.58 -14.86 -11.85
N ILE A 112 -3.27 -14.96 -10.57
CA ILE A 112 -3.09 -16.23 -9.86
C ILE A 112 -4.42 -16.99 -9.76
N VAL A 113 -5.53 -16.29 -9.48
CA VAL A 113 -6.85 -16.93 -9.34
C VAL A 113 -7.61 -17.09 -10.68
N GLU A 114 -7.11 -16.53 -11.79
CA GLU A 114 -7.83 -16.45 -13.07
C GLU A 114 -8.30 -17.82 -13.59
N ARG A 115 -7.53 -18.88 -13.34
CA ARG A 115 -7.87 -20.24 -13.79
C ARG A 115 -8.99 -20.92 -12.98
N TYR A 116 -9.37 -20.35 -11.83
CA TYR A 116 -10.42 -20.89 -10.98
C TYR A 116 -11.75 -20.21 -11.28
N ASP A 117 -12.82 -20.98 -11.41
CA ASP A 117 -14.16 -20.45 -11.51
C ASP A 117 -14.74 -20.20 -10.11
N LEU A 118 -14.34 -19.06 -9.55
CA LEU A 118 -14.78 -18.66 -8.20
C LEU A 118 -16.28 -18.39 -8.14
N SER A 119 -16.92 -18.03 -9.28
CA SER A 119 -18.37 -17.82 -9.32
C SER A 119 -19.13 -19.15 -9.17
N LYS A 120 -18.62 -20.21 -9.79
CA LYS A 120 -19.17 -21.57 -9.67
C LYS A 120 -18.93 -22.15 -8.27
N LEU A 121 -17.80 -21.88 -7.66
CA LEU A 121 -17.54 -22.28 -6.27
C LEU A 121 -18.47 -21.57 -5.27
N GLY A 122 -18.79 -20.31 -5.53
CA GLY A 122 -19.65 -19.50 -4.67
C GLY A 122 -18.94 -18.88 -3.47
N TYR A 123 -19.51 -17.79 -2.94
CA TYR A 123 -18.94 -17.01 -1.84
C TYR A 123 -19.08 -17.67 -0.45
N ASN A 124 -20.02 -18.62 -0.29
CA ASN A 124 -20.18 -19.39 0.95
C ASN A 124 -19.25 -20.61 1.02
N ASN A 125 -18.44 -20.87 0.00
CA ASN A 125 -17.52 -22.01 -0.03
C ASN A 125 -16.17 -21.62 0.58
N SER A 126 -15.71 -22.36 1.56
CA SER A 126 -14.41 -22.15 2.21
C SER A 126 -13.23 -22.25 1.24
N GLU A 127 -13.36 -23.06 0.19
CA GLU A 127 -12.34 -23.21 -0.85
C GLU A 127 -12.13 -21.91 -1.64
N THR A 128 -13.22 -21.15 -1.91
CA THR A 128 -13.12 -19.81 -2.53
C THR A 128 -12.21 -18.90 -1.71
N TRP A 129 -12.41 -18.85 -0.41
CA TRP A 129 -11.62 -17.99 0.48
C TRP A 129 -10.19 -18.50 0.70
N ARG A 130 -9.99 -19.83 0.69
CA ARG A 130 -8.66 -20.42 0.71
C ARG A 130 -7.86 -20.00 -0.53
N ILE A 131 -8.44 -20.13 -1.72
CA ILE A 131 -7.80 -19.76 -3.01
C ILE A 131 -7.43 -18.27 -3.00
N ILE A 132 -8.37 -17.39 -2.64
CA ILE A 132 -8.12 -15.94 -2.57
C ILE A 132 -7.05 -15.62 -1.51
N GLY A 133 -7.13 -16.24 -0.35
CA GLY A 133 -6.19 -16.04 0.74
C GLY A 133 -4.77 -16.45 0.37
N ASP A 134 -4.59 -17.64 -0.20
CA ASP A 134 -3.28 -18.14 -0.59
C ASP A 134 -2.72 -17.37 -1.80
N ALA A 135 -3.55 -16.98 -2.78
CA ALA A 135 -3.14 -16.09 -3.86
C ALA A 135 -2.65 -14.74 -3.32
N SER A 136 -3.36 -14.17 -2.34
CA SER A 136 -2.96 -12.94 -1.68
C SER A 136 -1.60 -13.09 -0.97
N ARG A 137 -1.41 -14.19 -0.21
CA ARG A 137 -0.14 -14.48 0.47
C ARG A 137 1.03 -14.61 -0.52
N LEU A 138 0.81 -15.25 -1.67
CA LEU A 138 1.81 -15.38 -2.73
C LEU A 138 2.19 -14.01 -3.31
N ALA A 139 1.20 -13.16 -3.61
CA ALA A 139 1.42 -11.81 -4.12
C ALA A 139 2.12 -10.91 -3.09
N PHE A 140 1.76 -11.02 -1.80
CA PHE A 140 2.41 -10.25 -0.74
C PHE A 140 3.85 -10.71 -0.47
N ALA A 141 4.17 -11.99 -0.67
CA ALA A 141 5.55 -12.46 -0.60
C ALA A 141 6.41 -11.83 -1.72
N ASP A 142 5.89 -11.77 -2.94
CA ASP A 142 6.56 -11.11 -4.07
C ASP A 142 6.69 -9.60 -3.81
N ARG A 143 5.62 -8.97 -3.31
CA ARG A 143 5.61 -7.57 -2.91
C ARG A 143 6.75 -7.25 -1.94
N GLY A 144 6.91 -8.06 -0.90
CA GLY A 144 7.93 -7.83 0.13
C GLY A 144 9.36 -7.93 -0.38
N LYS A 145 9.58 -8.63 -1.50
CA LYS A 145 10.91 -8.80 -2.09
C LYS A 145 11.22 -7.82 -3.22
N TYR A 146 10.23 -7.51 -4.06
CA TYR A 146 10.48 -6.88 -5.35
C TYR A 146 9.94 -5.47 -5.49
N ILE A 147 9.02 -5.02 -4.61
CA ILE A 147 8.38 -3.72 -4.77
C ILE A 147 8.94 -2.72 -3.76
N ALA A 148 9.49 -1.64 -4.31
CA ALA A 148 10.00 -0.50 -3.58
C ALA A 148 9.79 0.77 -4.41
N ASP A 149 10.45 1.87 -4.06
CA ASP A 149 10.39 3.11 -4.82
C ASP A 149 11.22 2.99 -6.10
N SER A 150 10.55 3.09 -7.25
CA SER A 150 11.16 2.97 -8.57
C SER A 150 12.10 4.14 -8.94
N ASP A 151 12.15 5.19 -8.14
CA ASP A 151 13.13 6.25 -8.33
C ASP A 151 14.52 5.86 -7.80
N PHE A 152 14.59 4.82 -6.96
CA PHE A 152 15.83 4.37 -6.32
C PHE A 152 16.23 2.94 -6.68
N VAL A 153 15.26 2.10 -7.12
CA VAL A 153 15.52 0.70 -7.45
C VAL A 153 14.72 0.26 -8.69
N ASP A 154 15.30 -0.65 -9.45
CA ASP A 154 14.58 -1.27 -10.57
C ASP A 154 13.54 -2.26 -10.05
N VAL A 155 12.26 -1.96 -10.32
CA VAL A 155 11.13 -2.82 -9.96
C VAL A 155 10.68 -3.58 -11.20
N PRO A 156 10.77 -4.92 -11.23
CA PRO A 156 10.49 -5.73 -12.42
C PRO A 156 8.97 -5.90 -12.67
N ILE A 157 8.27 -4.77 -12.93
CA ILE A 157 6.81 -4.71 -13.03
C ILE A 157 6.28 -5.72 -14.03
N ASP A 158 6.79 -5.69 -15.28
CA ASP A 158 6.28 -6.54 -16.37
C ASP A 158 6.45 -8.02 -16.06
N LYS A 159 7.54 -8.39 -15.40
CA LYS A 159 7.77 -9.79 -15.00
C LYS A 159 6.86 -10.23 -13.85
N LEU A 160 6.56 -9.32 -12.91
CA LEU A 160 5.67 -9.60 -11.78
C LEU A 160 4.22 -9.85 -12.22
N ILE A 161 3.77 -9.21 -13.30
CA ILE A 161 2.41 -9.38 -13.86
C ILE A 161 2.38 -10.23 -15.13
N ASP A 162 3.49 -10.86 -15.51
CA ASP A 162 3.57 -11.75 -16.67
C ASP A 162 2.68 -12.99 -16.49
N LYS A 163 1.91 -13.33 -17.51
CA LYS A 163 0.94 -14.44 -17.46
C LYS A 163 1.59 -15.80 -17.19
N LYS A 164 2.80 -16.06 -17.72
CA LYS A 164 3.50 -17.33 -17.48
C LYS A 164 3.96 -17.42 -16.04
N TYR A 165 4.48 -16.31 -15.51
CA TYR A 165 4.85 -16.20 -14.11
C TYR A 165 3.65 -16.41 -13.19
N LEU A 166 2.53 -15.73 -13.44
CA LEU A 166 1.32 -15.85 -12.63
C LEU A 166 0.72 -17.27 -12.69
N LYS A 167 0.76 -17.92 -13.85
CA LYS A 167 0.37 -19.32 -13.99
C LYS A 167 1.27 -20.24 -13.15
N PHE A 168 2.58 -20.03 -13.19
CA PHE A 168 3.53 -20.77 -12.35
C PHE A 168 3.23 -20.59 -10.86
N ARG A 169 2.96 -19.36 -10.41
CA ARG A 169 2.56 -19.08 -9.03
C ARG A 169 1.23 -19.76 -8.67
N SER A 170 0.28 -19.76 -9.59
CA SER A 170 -1.04 -20.38 -9.43
C SER A 170 -0.97 -21.90 -9.21
N ASN A 171 0.02 -22.60 -9.76
CA ASN A 171 0.18 -24.05 -9.56
C ASN A 171 0.39 -24.42 -8.07
N LYS A 172 0.85 -23.48 -7.25
CA LYS A 172 0.97 -23.69 -5.80
C LYS A 172 -0.38 -23.80 -5.08
N LEU A 173 -1.48 -23.37 -5.72
CA LEU A 173 -2.83 -23.47 -5.18
C LEU A 173 -3.51 -24.83 -5.46
N GLU A 174 -2.88 -25.74 -6.21
CA GLU A 174 -3.45 -27.05 -6.57
C GLU A 174 -3.65 -27.95 -5.37
N THR A 175 -2.90 -27.73 -4.31
CA THR A 175 -3.11 -28.45 -3.04
C THR A 175 -4.43 -27.98 -2.41
N LYS A 176 -5.29 -28.94 -2.03
CA LYS A 176 -6.56 -28.62 -1.32
C LYS A 176 -6.34 -28.14 0.11
N MET A 177 -5.11 -27.89 0.50
CA MET A 177 -4.73 -27.42 1.84
C MET A 177 -4.08 -26.05 1.72
N LYS A 178 -4.21 -25.26 2.80
CA LYS A 178 -3.47 -23.99 2.93
C LYS A 178 -1.98 -24.22 2.70
N ILE A 179 -1.35 -23.38 1.87
CA ILE A 179 0.10 -23.42 1.65
C ILE A 179 0.81 -23.12 2.98
N PRO A 180 1.61 -24.04 3.54
CA PRO A 180 2.20 -23.84 4.87
C PRO A 180 3.22 -22.71 4.87
N GLU A 181 4.18 -22.76 3.96
CA GLU A 181 5.22 -21.73 3.81
C GLU A 181 5.14 -21.07 2.44
N ILE A 182 5.17 -19.75 2.43
CA ILE A 182 5.13 -18.95 1.22
C ILE A 182 6.41 -18.13 1.08
N LYS A 183 7.12 -18.37 -0.03
CA LYS A 183 8.30 -17.62 -0.43
C LYS A 183 8.01 -16.77 -1.67
N PRO A 184 8.75 -15.66 -1.86
CA PRO A 184 8.73 -14.92 -3.12
C PRO A 184 9.05 -15.85 -4.29
N GLY A 185 8.42 -15.62 -5.42
CA GLY A 185 8.76 -16.30 -6.66
C GLY A 185 10.13 -15.87 -7.17
N LEU A 186 10.73 -16.67 -8.03
CA LEU A 186 12.00 -16.35 -8.67
C LEU A 186 11.74 -15.53 -9.92
N ILE A 187 12.24 -14.29 -9.93
CA ILE A 187 12.27 -13.43 -11.10
C ILE A 187 13.74 -13.24 -11.49
N LEU A 188 14.10 -13.77 -12.65
CA LEU A 188 15.43 -13.57 -13.19
C LEU A 188 15.55 -12.12 -13.64
N HIS A 189 16.34 -11.32 -12.93
CA HIS A 189 16.86 -10.07 -13.47
C HIS A 189 17.80 -10.41 -14.63
N LYS A 190 17.72 -9.66 -15.72
CA LYS A 190 18.88 -9.63 -16.64
C LYS A 190 20.01 -9.05 -15.81
N GLU A 191 21.02 -9.85 -15.53
CA GLU A 191 22.28 -9.33 -15.04
C GLU A 191 22.75 -8.27 -16.05
N THR A 192 22.76 -7.02 -15.64
CA THR A 192 23.59 -6.03 -16.30
C THR A 192 25.02 -6.48 -16.03
N ASN A 193 25.63 -7.14 -17.03
CA ASN A 193 27.07 -7.34 -17.07
C ASN A 193 27.74 -5.96 -17.10
N ASN A 194 27.97 -5.40 -15.96
CA ASN A 194 28.93 -4.33 -15.75
C ASN A 194 30.03 -4.91 -14.87
N TYR A 195 30.98 -5.58 -15.54
CA TYR A 195 32.34 -5.65 -15.03
C TYR A 195 32.93 -4.24 -15.10
N ILE A 196 33.17 -3.63 -13.99
CA ILE A 196 34.30 -2.71 -13.77
C ILE A 196 34.96 -3.09 -12.45
#